data_ada26ea8c28a3e7d1281c757011fba03
#
_entry.id   ada26ea8c28a3e7d1281c757011fba03
#
_cell.length_a   1.000
_cell.length_b   1.000
_cell.length_c   1.000
_cell.angle_alpha   90.00
_cell.angle_beta   90.00
_cell.angle_gamma   90.00
#
_symmetry.space_group_name_H-M   'P 1'
#
loop_
_entity.id
_entity.type
_entity.pdbx_description
1 polymer ?
#
loop_
_entity_poly.entity_id
_entity_poly.type
_entity_poly.pdbx_seq_one_letter_code
_entity_poly.pdbx_strand_id
1 'polypeptide(L)'
;MSRKTSRGLGGLLFLFLTAGHAWAADDLPVGWASVAGGTTGGQGGATVTVSDAAALEPAAESTPPLILRVVGTVHLASPLRVKSNKTLIGVGPDATIVGGGIFLTKVSNIIIRNLTIREAPDAINLEGAAHHVWVDHCDLSKCTDGLLDIKRGSDLVTVSWNRFHDHHKTCLLGHSDKDDIRRMDTGHLRVTYHHNFFDGTQTRHPRVRFAEPVHVFNNYFKNNEYGVAALMDSGVLVEGNVFENVEHPTHTQYGDSPDPGRLVERDNLYIKSGTPEVRGSVVEPRTAYHYTLDRPADVARIVPQGAGVAR
;
A
#
# COMPACT_ATOMS: atom_id res chain seq x y z
N MET A 1 -28.91 -66.25 6.67
CA MET A 1 -28.32 -65.49 5.56
C MET A 1 -28.98 -64.10 5.51
N SER A 2 -28.34 -63.10 6.09
CA SER A 2 -28.87 -61.72 6.15
C SER A 2 -27.92 -60.81 5.32
N ARG A 3 -28.44 -60.20 4.28
CA ARG A 3 -27.74 -59.25 3.44
C ARG A 3 -27.84 -57.85 4.08
N LYS A 4 -26.71 -57.28 4.47
CA LYS A 4 -26.58 -55.87 4.84
C LYS A 4 -26.41 -55.05 3.57
N THR A 5 -27.34 -54.14 3.30
CA THR A 5 -27.22 -53.09 2.27
C THR A 5 -26.60 -51.84 2.91
N SER A 6 -25.40 -51.46 2.47
CA SER A 6 -24.79 -50.18 2.83
C SER A 6 -25.35 -49.07 1.91
N ARG A 7 -25.96 -48.05 2.49
CA ARG A 7 -26.31 -46.81 1.81
C ARG A 7 -25.13 -45.84 1.89
N GLY A 8 -24.50 -45.57 0.73
CA GLY A 8 -23.53 -44.49 0.63
C GLY A 8 -24.25 -43.13 0.65
N LEU A 9 -23.80 -42.26 1.55
CA LEU A 9 -24.20 -40.85 1.58
C LEU A 9 -23.31 -40.11 0.53
N GLY A 10 -23.90 -39.81 -0.63
CA GLY A 10 -23.29 -38.91 -1.60
C GLY A 10 -23.45 -37.45 -1.13
N GLY A 11 -22.37 -36.85 -0.67
CA GLY A 11 -22.35 -35.41 -0.38
C GLY A 11 -22.42 -34.61 -1.68
N LEU A 12 -23.49 -33.85 -1.85
CA LEU A 12 -23.65 -32.92 -2.99
C LEU A 12 -22.83 -31.64 -2.67
N LEU A 13 -21.72 -31.49 -3.36
CA LEU A 13 -20.92 -30.28 -3.33
C LEU A 13 -21.63 -29.19 -4.16
N PHE A 14 -22.28 -28.25 -3.50
CA PHE A 14 -22.85 -27.08 -4.18
C PHE A 14 -21.73 -26.09 -4.53
N LEU A 15 -21.33 -26.10 -5.81
CA LEU A 15 -20.49 -25.06 -6.39
C LEU A 15 -21.38 -23.83 -6.64
N PHE A 16 -21.32 -22.82 -5.80
CA PHE A 16 -21.91 -21.52 -6.11
C PHE A 16 -20.98 -20.78 -7.08
N LEU A 17 -21.27 -20.84 -8.38
CA LEU A 17 -20.74 -19.89 -9.34
C LEU A 17 -21.38 -18.53 -9.09
N THR A 18 -20.73 -17.64 -8.37
CA THR A 18 -21.12 -16.23 -8.35
C THR A 18 -20.56 -15.56 -9.60
N ALA A 19 -21.44 -14.96 -10.40
CA ALA A 19 -21.06 -14.14 -11.54
C ALA A 19 -20.03 -13.09 -11.11
N GLY A 20 -18.90 -13.04 -11.84
CA GLY A 20 -17.85 -12.07 -11.57
C GLY A 20 -18.41 -10.65 -11.67
N HIS A 21 -18.27 -9.88 -10.62
CA HIS A 21 -18.52 -8.45 -10.67
C HIS A 21 -17.46 -7.85 -11.60
N ALA A 22 -17.90 -7.25 -12.70
CA ALA A 22 -17.04 -6.36 -13.48
C ALA A 22 -16.71 -5.17 -12.58
N TRP A 23 -15.42 -4.87 -12.43
CA TRP A 23 -14.93 -3.71 -11.68
C TRP A 23 -15.47 -2.44 -12.34
N ALA A 24 -16.03 -1.51 -11.57
CA ALA A 24 -16.37 -0.18 -12.06
C ALA A 24 -15.09 0.59 -12.42
N ALA A 25 -15.19 1.66 -13.22
CA ALA A 25 -14.03 2.48 -13.58
C ALA A 25 -13.25 3.02 -12.37
N ASP A 26 -13.93 3.20 -11.23
CA ASP A 26 -13.35 3.61 -9.94
C ASP A 26 -12.59 2.48 -9.20
N ASP A 27 -12.57 1.28 -9.76
CA ASP A 27 -11.90 0.11 -9.19
C ASP A 27 -10.51 -0.17 -9.81
N LEU A 28 -9.96 0.76 -10.58
CA LEU A 28 -8.62 0.65 -11.17
C LEU A 28 -7.64 1.58 -10.45
N PRO A 29 -6.37 1.16 -10.25
CA PRO A 29 -5.37 2.01 -9.65
C PRO A 29 -5.07 3.22 -10.54
N VAL A 30 -4.91 4.39 -9.93
CA VAL A 30 -4.28 5.55 -10.55
C VAL A 30 -2.82 5.61 -10.09
N GLY A 31 -1.89 5.85 -10.99
CA GLY A 31 -0.48 5.92 -10.64
C GLY A 31 0.34 4.74 -11.18
N TRP A 32 1.48 4.48 -10.54
CA TRP A 32 2.45 3.50 -11.05
C TRP A 32 1.91 2.06 -11.16
N ALA A 33 0.95 1.68 -10.34
CA ALA A 33 0.33 0.35 -10.46
C ALA A 33 -0.57 0.21 -11.70
N SER A 34 -0.88 1.29 -12.43
CA SER A 34 -1.70 1.26 -13.65
C SER A 34 -0.89 1.12 -14.95
N VAL A 35 0.44 1.30 -14.91
CA VAL A 35 1.28 1.27 -16.11
C VAL A 35 1.74 -0.16 -16.45
N ALA A 36 2.38 -0.33 -17.60
CA ALA A 36 2.99 -1.60 -18.04
C ALA A 36 2.06 -2.83 -17.90
N GLY A 37 0.80 -2.68 -18.31
CA GLY A 37 -0.21 -3.73 -18.21
C GLY A 37 -1.14 -3.63 -17.00
N GLY A 38 -0.78 -2.82 -16.02
CA GLY A 38 -1.60 -2.55 -14.83
C GLY A 38 -1.64 -3.68 -13.81
N THR A 39 -2.33 -3.42 -12.72
CA THR A 39 -2.51 -4.35 -11.61
C THR A 39 -3.97 -4.81 -11.58
N THR A 40 -4.19 -6.10 -11.79
CA THR A 40 -5.52 -6.74 -11.85
C THR A 40 -5.76 -7.74 -10.70
N GLY A 41 -4.72 -8.01 -9.90
CA GLY A 41 -4.79 -8.93 -8.78
C GLY A 41 -5.21 -10.35 -9.16
N GLY A 42 -6.20 -10.86 -8.45
CA GLY A 42 -6.78 -12.19 -8.68
C GLY A 42 -7.86 -12.24 -9.76
N GLN A 43 -7.98 -11.20 -10.61
CA GLN A 43 -9.00 -11.16 -11.66
C GLN A 43 -8.96 -12.41 -12.56
N GLY A 44 -10.12 -12.96 -12.90
CA GLY A 44 -10.24 -14.19 -13.67
C GLY A 44 -10.06 -15.48 -12.88
N GLY A 45 -9.61 -15.40 -11.62
CA GLY A 45 -9.53 -16.52 -10.70
C GLY A 45 -10.81 -16.76 -9.90
N ALA A 46 -10.78 -17.81 -9.09
CA ALA A 46 -11.88 -18.09 -8.17
C ALA A 46 -11.92 -17.07 -7.00
N THR A 47 -13.11 -16.87 -6.45
CA THR A 47 -13.30 -16.10 -5.22
C THR A 47 -13.47 -17.05 -4.04
N VAL A 48 -12.67 -16.87 -3.00
CA VAL A 48 -12.69 -17.68 -1.78
C VAL A 48 -12.90 -16.76 -0.58
N THR A 49 -13.82 -17.11 0.30
CA THR A 49 -14.03 -16.40 1.58
C THR A 49 -13.23 -17.10 2.67
N VAL A 50 -12.48 -16.33 3.46
CA VAL A 50 -11.60 -16.79 4.53
C VAL A 50 -11.87 -16.01 5.81
N SER A 51 -11.87 -16.67 6.96
CA SER A 51 -12.13 -16.05 8.26
C SER A 51 -11.11 -16.41 9.34
N ASP A 52 -10.12 -17.22 9.00
CA ASP A 52 -9.04 -17.63 9.90
C ASP A 52 -7.73 -17.87 9.13
N ALA A 53 -6.62 -18.03 9.87
CA ALA A 53 -5.30 -18.26 9.31
C ALA A 53 -5.21 -19.59 8.55
N ALA A 54 -5.87 -20.64 9.03
CA ALA A 54 -5.81 -21.98 8.43
C ALA A 54 -6.39 -22.01 7.01
N ALA A 55 -7.38 -21.15 6.73
CA ALA A 55 -7.93 -20.94 5.38
C ALA A 55 -7.14 -19.91 4.56
N LEU A 56 -6.70 -18.82 5.19
CA LEU A 56 -6.05 -17.70 4.50
C LEU A 56 -4.64 -18.07 3.99
N GLU A 57 -3.79 -18.65 4.84
CA GLU A 57 -2.39 -18.92 4.51
C GLU A 57 -2.22 -19.82 3.27
N PRO A 58 -2.83 -21.03 3.18
CA PRO A 58 -2.67 -21.87 2.00
C PRO A 58 -3.32 -21.27 0.75
N ALA A 59 -4.41 -20.51 0.89
CA ALA A 59 -5.05 -19.83 -0.23
C ALA A 59 -4.17 -18.69 -0.79
N ALA A 60 -3.55 -17.89 0.07
CA ALA A 60 -2.63 -16.82 -0.32
C ALA A 60 -1.35 -17.38 -0.98
N GLU A 61 -0.84 -18.51 -0.52
CA GLU A 61 0.33 -19.20 -1.07
C GLU A 61 0.04 -20.08 -2.30
N SER A 62 -1.22 -20.24 -2.69
CA SER A 62 -1.57 -21.02 -3.87
C SER A 62 -1.11 -20.38 -5.17
N THR A 63 -0.82 -21.18 -6.20
CA THR A 63 -0.36 -20.66 -7.51
C THR A 63 -1.46 -20.01 -8.36
N PRO A 64 -2.70 -20.52 -8.44
CA PRO A 64 -3.74 -19.94 -9.29
C PRO A 64 -4.10 -18.51 -8.88
N PRO A 65 -4.54 -17.64 -9.81
CA PRO A 65 -5.16 -16.37 -9.46
C PRO A 65 -6.35 -16.57 -8.52
N LEU A 66 -6.44 -15.77 -7.44
CA LEU A 66 -7.54 -15.84 -6.47
C LEU A 66 -7.93 -14.46 -5.96
N ILE A 67 -9.22 -14.31 -5.71
CA ILE A 67 -9.78 -13.22 -4.92
C ILE A 67 -10.11 -13.77 -3.52
N LEU A 68 -9.35 -13.32 -2.51
CA LEU A 68 -9.49 -13.73 -1.11
C LEU A 68 -10.34 -12.70 -0.38
N ARG A 69 -11.57 -13.05 -0.03
CA ARG A 69 -12.48 -12.21 0.74
C ARG A 69 -12.27 -12.52 2.23
N VAL A 70 -11.62 -11.59 2.92
CA VAL A 70 -11.36 -11.70 4.35
C VAL A 70 -12.57 -11.21 5.14
N VAL A 71 -13.09 -12.02 6.06
CA VAL A 71 -14.24 -11.71 6.91
C VAL A 71 -13.83 -11.82 8.37
N GLY A 72 -14.16 -10.81 9.17
CA GLY A 72 -13.85 -10.78 10.59
C GLY A 72 -12.34 -10.64 10.86
N THR A 73 -11.89 -11.09 12.02
CA THR A 73 -10.49 -10.95 12.46
C THR A 73 -9.71 -12.23 12.25
N VAL A 74 -8.64 -12.16 11.45
CA VAL A 74 -7.69 -13.25 11.22
C VAL A 74 -6.42 -12.99 12.02
N HIS A 75 -6.07 -13.92 12.93
CA HIS A 75 -4.83 -13.86 13.71
C HIS A 75 -3.74 -14.68 13.05
N LEU A 76 -2.64 -14.03 12.68
CA LEU A 76 -1.47 -14.64 12.06
C LEU A 76 -0.33 -14.77 13.08
N ALA A 77 0.25 -15.95 13.20
CA ALA A 77 1.41 -16.19 14.04
C ALA A 77 2.73 -15.76 13.37
N SER A 78 2.74 -15.64 12.05
CA SER A 78 3.90 -15.26 11.23
C SER A 78 3.46 -14.44 10.02
N PRO A 79 4.40 -13.74 9.32
CA PRO A 79 4.05 -12.96 8.13
C PRO A 79 3.38 -13.80 7.05
N LEU A 80 2.21 -13.32 6.58
CA LEU A 80 1.48 -13.93 5.47
C LEU A 80 2.26 -13.80 4.17
N ARG A 81 2.69 -14.91 3.61
CA ARG A 81 3.30 -14.94 2.29
C ARG A 81 2.21 -15.01 1.23
N VAL A 82 2.31 -14.14 0.23
CA VAL A 82 1.30 -14.06 -0.83
C VAL A 82 2.00 -14.33 -2.17
N LYS A 83 1.47 -15.24 -2.97
CA LYS A 83 1.91 -15.50 -4.35
C LYS A 83 1.32 -14.47 -5.32
N SER A 84 1.89 -14.38 -6.52
CA SER A 84 1.41 -13.50 -7.59
C SER A 84 -0.06 -13.73 -7.95
N ASN A 85 -0.69 -12.71 -8.56
CA ASN A 85 -2.07 -12.73 -9.03
C ASN A 85 -3.08 -12.99 -7.90
N LYS A 86 -3.01 -12.16 -6.85
CA LYS A 86 -3.94 -12.22 -5.72
C LYS A 86 -4.60 -10.88 -5.45
N THR A 87 -5.86 -10.94 -5.11
CA THR A 87 -6.58 -9.85 -4.46
C THR A 87 -6.94 -10.28 -3.04
N LEU A 88 -6.47 -9.56 -2.04
CA LEU A 88 -6.91 -9.67 -0.65
C LEU A 88 -7.86 -8.51 -0.39
N ILE A 89 -9.13 -8.79 -0.16
CA ILE A 89 -10.14 -7.76 0.06
C ILE A 89 -10.93 -8.03 1.34
N GLY A 90 -10.96 -7.04 2.22
CA GLY A 90 -11.80 -7.08 3.42
C GLY A 90 -13.28 -6.91 3.08
N VAL A 91 -14.12 -7.68 3.74
CA VAL A 91 -15.57 -7.63 3.60
C VAL A 91 -16.20 -7.15 4.90
N GLY A 92 -16.77 -5.97 4.84
CA GLY A 92 -17.30 -5.27 6.01
C GLY A 92 -16.23 -4.54 6.83
N PRO A 93 -16.64 -3.77 7.84
CA PRO A 93 -15.76 -2.91 8.62
C PRO A 93 -14.83 -3.67 9.58
N ASP A 94 -15.13 -4.94 9.88
CA ASP A 94 -14.41 -5.75 10.86
C ASP A 94 -13.31 -6.62 10.25
N ALA A 95 -13.10 -6.54 8.92
CA ALA A 95 -12.10 -7.32 8.22
C ALA A 95 -10.69 -6.90 8.65
N THR A 96 -10.09 -7.71 9.53
CA THR A 96 -8.85 -7.37 10.23
C THR A 96 -7.84 -8.51 10.14
N ILE A 97 -6.56 -8.16 9.90
CA ILE A 97 -5.42 -9.04 10.06
C ILE A 97 -4.61 -8.54 11.27
N VAL A 98 -4.36 -9.44 12.22
CA VAL A 98 -3.62 -9.16 13.45
C VAL A 98 -2.40 -10.08 13.54
N GLY A 99 -1.24 -9.53 13.90
CA GLY A 99 -0.02 -10.28 14.20
C GLY A 99 0.98 -10.31 13.04
N GLY A 100 0.86 -11.23 12.07
CA GLY A 100 1.92 -11.47 11.07
C GLY A 100 2.16 -10.35 10.05
N GLY A 101 1.12 -9.60 9.65
CA GLY A 101 1.20 -8.69 8.52
C GLY A 101 1.30 -9.41 7.16
N ILE A 102 1.50 -8.65 6.08
CA ILE A 102 1.56 -9.18 4.71
C ILE A 102 2.96 -8.97 4.13
N PHE A 103 3.56 -10.05 3.63
CA PHE A 103 4.93 -10.06 3.12
C PHE A 103 4.98 -10.47 1.65
N LEU A 104 5.35 -9.53 0.77
CA LEU A 104 5.40 -9.68 -0.68
C LEU A 104 6.87 -9.75 -1.14
N THR A 105 7.32 -10.94 -1.54
CA THR A 105 8.71 -11.15 -2.00
C THR A 105 8.74 -11.84 -3.35
N LYS A 106 9.35 -11.22 -4.36
CA LYS A 106 9.48 -11.77 -5.72
C LYS A 106 8.13 -12.15 -6.35
N VAL A 107 7.12 -11.33 -6.13
CA VAL A 107 5.75 -11.54 -6.61
C VAL A 107 5.25 -10.32 -7.37
N SER A 108 4.20 -10.50 -8.14
CA SER A 108 3.60 -9.42 -8.91
C SER A 108 2.08 -9.54 -9.01
N ASN A 109 1.46 -8.42 -9.39
CA ASN A 109 0.03 -8.33 -9.64
C ASN A 109 -0.79 -8.66 -8.39
N ILE A 110 -0.64 -7.81 -7.36
CA ILE A 110 -1.29 -7.95 -6.05
C ILE A 110 -2.16 -6.73 -5.76
N ILE A 111 -3.39 -6.98 -5.30
CA ILE A 111 -4.28 -5.96 -4.74
C ILE A 111 -4.53 -6.29 -3.27
N ILE A 112 -4.31 -5.31 -2.38
CA ILE A 112 -4.66 -5.37 -0.96
C ILE A 112 -5.61 -4.22 -0.69
N ARG A 113 -6.87 -4.52 -0.35
CA ARG A 113 -7.90 -3.50 -0.25
C ARG A 113 -8.83 -3.71 0.92
N ASN A 114 -9.27 -2.60 1.54
CA ASN A 114 -10.32 -2.57 2.57
C ASN A 114 -10.02 -3.49 3.77
N LEU A 115 -8.78 -3.48 4.25
CA LEU A 115 -8.33 -4.31 5.37
C LEU A 115 -7.75 -3.45 6.49
N THR A 116 -8.14 -3.74 7.73
CA THR A 116 -7.40 -3.29 8.91
C THR A 116 -6.22 -4.24 9.14
N ILE A 117 -5.00 -3.70 9.29
CA ILE A 117 -3.81 -4.51 9.59
C ILE A 117 -3.06 -3.86 10.74
N ARG A 118 -2.84 -4.62 11.81
CA ARG A 118 -2.23 -4.10 13.04
C ARG A 118 -1.47 -5.17 13.83
N GLU A 119 -0.66 -4.68 14.78
CA GLU A 119 0.08 -5.54 15.73
C GLU A 119 1.00 -6.55 15.04
N ALA A 120 1.56 -6.17 13.89
CA ALA A 120 2.48 -6.95 13.08
C ALA A 120 3.92 -6.44 13.22
N PRO A 121 4.94 -7.20 12.78
CA PRO A 121 6.29 -6.64 12.60
C PRO A 121 6.28 -5.43 11.68
N ASP A 122 5.87 -5.62 10.43
CA ASP A 122 5.44 -4.62 9.44
C ASP A 122 4.00 -4.94 9.04
N ALA A 123 3.13 -3.95 8.83
CA ALA A 123 1.77 -4.25 8.37
C ALA A 123 1.81 -4.80 6.94
N ILE A 124 2.53 -4.13 6.03
CA ILE A 124 2.75 -4.58 4.64
C ILE A 124 4.21 -4.33 4.28
N ASN A 125 4.92 -5.37 3.82
CA ASN A 125 6.30 -5.29 3.38
C ASN A 125 6.47 -5.84 1.96
N LEU A 126 7.08 -5.04 1.06
CA LEU A 126 7.40 -5.39 -0.32
C LEU A 126 8.91 -5.42 -0.50
N GLU A 127 9.46 -6.55 -0.99
CA GLU A 127 10.87 -6.65 -1.31
C GLU A 127 11.18 -7.63 -2.45
N GLY A 128 12.46 -7.68 -2.85
CA GLY A 128 12.95 -8.65 -3.82
C GLY A 128 12.29 -8.49 -5.19
N ALA A 129 12.19 -7.27 -5.70
CA ALA A 129 11.57 -6.94 -6.97
C ALA A 129 10.06 -7.29 -7.05
N ALA A 130 9.33 -7.22 -5.94
CA ALA A 130 7.87 -7.27 -5.99
C ALA A 130 7.33 -6.07 -6.79
N HIS A 131 6.37 -6.28 -7.69
CA HIS A 131 5.89 -5.21 -8.56
C HIS A 131 4.43 -5.33 -8.95
N HIS A 132 3.84 -4.25 -9.50
CA HIS A 132 2.40 -4.16 -9.79
C HIS A 132 1.59 -4.49 -8.54
N VAL A 133 1.74 -3.63 -7.53
CA VAL A 133 1.03 -3.77 -6.26
C VAL A 133 0.17 -2.54 -6.01
N TRP A 134 -1.07 -2.77 -5.65
CA TRP A 134 -2.00 -1.72 -5.25
C TRP A 134 -2.49 -1.97 -3.83
N VAL A 135 -2.18 -1.04 -2.94
CA VAL A 135 -2.65 -1.01 -1.54
C VAL A 135 -3.64 0.12 -1.40
N ASP A 136 -4.90 -0.21 -1.13
CA ASP A 136 -6.00 0.73 -1.25
C ASP A 136 -7.02 0.60 -0.11
N HIS A 137 -7.51 1.72 0.41
CA HIS A 137 -8.51 1.76 1.48
C HIS A 137 -8.19 0.86 2.68
N CYS A 138 -6.92 0.76 3.07
CA CYS A 138 -6.52 0.02 4.26
C CYS A 138 -6.35 0.95 5.47
N ASP A 139 -6.59 0.40 6.66
CA ASP A 139 -6.35 1.04 7.95
C ASP A 139 -5.15 0.35 8.63
N LEU A 140 -4.01 1.07 8.72
CA LEU A 140 -2.74 0.51 9.16
C LEU A 140 -2.25 1.20 10.44
N SER A 141 -1.96 0.40 11.47
CA SER A 141 -1.59 0.94 12.79
C SER A 141 -0.85 -0.04 13.69
N LYS A 142 -0.22 0.47 14.74
CA LYS A 142 0.28 -0.30 15.91
C LYS A 142 1.21 -1.46 15.59
N CYS A 143 2.08 -1.31 14.59
CA CYS A 143 3.09 -2.31 14.24
C CYS A 143 4.40 -2.09 15.03
N THR A 144 5.35 -3.02 14.91
CA THR A 144 6.63 -2.92 15.60
C THR A 144 7.63 -2.05 14.84
N ASP A 145 7.67 -2.14 13.49
CA ASP A 145 8.56 -1.33 12.64
C ASP A 145 7.74 -0.50 11.64
N GLY A 146 7.64 -0.87 10.36
CA GLY A 146 6.93 -0.06 9.37
C GLY A 146 5.43 -0.37 9.26
N LEU A 147 4.63 0.59 8.76
CA LEU A 147 3.27 0.29 8.35
C LEU A 147 3.22 -0.16 6.89
N LEU A 148 4.06 0.45 6.02
CA LEU A 148 4.17 0.05 4.62
C LEU A 148 5.58 0.30 4.12
N ASP A 149 6.36 -0.76 3.99
CA ASP A 149 7.75 -0.70 3.54
C ASP A 149 7.89 -1.25 2.12
N ILE A 150 8.57 -0.49 1.25
CA ILE A 150 8.85 -0.86 -0.14
C ILE A 150 10.34 -0.76 -0.37
N LYS A 151 10.99 -1.87 -0.76
CA LYS A 151 12.45 -1.96 -0.80
C LYS A 151 12.95 -3.02 -1.78
N ARG A 152 14.28 -3.05 -1.98
CA ARG A 152 15.00 -4.11 -2.72
C ARG A 152 14.47 -4.33 -4.14
N GLY A 153 14.41 -3.24 -4.93
CA GLY A 153 14.02 -3.28 -6.34
C GLY A 153 12.53 -3.48 -6.59
N SER A 154 11.68 -3.37 -5.56
CA SER A 154 10.22 -3.38 -5.76
C SER A 154 9.80 -2.18 -6.60
N ASP A 155 8.72 -2.30 -7.41
CA ASP A 155 8.43 -1.29 -8.42
C ASP A 155 6.95 -1.25 -8.81
N LEU A 156 6.52 -0.16 -9.46
CA LEU A 156 5.17 -0.01 -10.01
C LEU A 156 4.08 -0.22 -8.94
N VAL A 157 4.17 0.57 -7.87
CA VAL A 157 3.27 0.47 -6.71
C VAL A 157 2.40 1.72 -6.61
N THR A 158 1.13 1.53 -6.28
CA THR A 158 0.22 2.61 -5.87
C THR A 158 -0.29 2.35 -4.46
N VAL A 159 -0.22 3.37 -3.62
CA VAL A 159 -0.69 3.41 -2.24
C VAL A 159 -1.74 4.51 -2.17
N SER A 160 -3.02 4.15 -2.04
CA SER A 160 -4.11 5.11 -2.16
C SER A 160 -5.19 4.94 -1.10
N TRP A 161 -5.77 6.03 -0.65
CA TRP A 161 -6.89 6.04 0.28
C TRP A 161 -6.68 5.24 1.56
N ASN A 162 -5.43 5.06 2.00
CA ASN A 162 -5.14 4.38 3.26
C ASN A 162 -5.15 5.37 4.42
N ARG A 163 -5.51 4.90 5.60
CA ARG A 163 -5.31 5.61 6.85
C ARG A 163 -4.15 5.00 7.61
N PHE A 164 -3.18 5.84 7.98
CA PHE A 164 -2.03 5.50 8.80
C PHE A 164 -2.14 6.24 10.13
N HIS A 165 -2.19 5.52 11.25
CA HIS A 165 -2.38 6.15 12.57
C HIS A 165 -1.78 5.34 13.72
N ASP A 166 -1.75 5.92 14.90
CA ASP A 166 -1.26 5.29 16.14
C ASP A 166 0.11 4.60 15.94
N HIS A 167 1.04 5.28 15.24
CA HIS A 167 2.33 4.70 14.91
C HIS A 167 3.43 5.76 14.75
N HIS A 168 4.69 5.33 14.91
CA HIS A 168 5.86 6.20 14.80
C HIS A 168 6.46 6.23 13.40
N LYS A 169 6.67 5.05 12.76
CA LYS A 169 7.35 4.89 11.46
C LYS A 169 6.38 4.41 10.39
N THR A 170 6.03 5.21 9.41
CA THR A 170 4.91 4.92 8.53
C THR A 170 5.32 4.20 7.25
N CYS A 171 5.89 4.91 6.26
CA CYS A 171 6.21 4.36 4.94
C CYS A 171 7.70 4.52 4.63
N LEU A 172 8.43 3.42 4.49
CA LEU A 172 9.82 3.43 4.05
C LEU A 172 9.89 3.04 2.56
N LEU A 173 10.56 3.87 1.75
CA LEU A 173 10.84 3.61 0.35
C LEU A 173 12.36 3.61 0.12
N GLY A 174 12.97 2.42 0.00
CA GLY A 174 14.41 2.26 0.06
C GLY A 174 14.95 2.23 1.49
N HIS A 175 15.56 1.10 1.90
CA HIS A 175 15.78 0.79 3.33
C HIS A 175 17.20 1.04 3.84
N SER A 176 18.17 1.29 2.97
CA SER A 176 19.58 1.41 3.37
C SER A 176 20.36 2.26 2.37
N ASP A 177 21.39 2.94 2.85
CA ASP A 177 22.26 3.81 2.04
C ASP A 177 23.45 3.04 1.42
N LYS A 178 23.55 1.72 1.61
CA LYS A 178 24.65 0.85 1.13
C LYS A 178 24.66 0.74 -0.39
N ASP A 179 25.87 0.63 -0.98
CA ASP A 179 26.06 0.57 -2.43
C ASP A 179 25.39 -0.63 -3.12
N ASP A 180 25.30 -1.77 -2.47
CA ASP A 180 24.59 -2.94 -2.99
C ASP A 180 23.08 -2.69 -3.10
N ILE A 181 22.52 -1.98 -2.12
CA ILE A 181 21.12 -1.55 -2.13
C ILE A 181 20.90 -0.42 -3.14
N ARG A 182 21.80 0.57 -3.21
CA ARG A 182 21.75 1.60 -4.25
C ARG A 182 21.66 0.99 -5.64
N ARG A 183 22.51 0.00 -5.97
CA ARG A 183 22.48 -0.68 -7.28
C ARG A 183 21.19 -1.46 -7.53
N MET A 184 20.58 -1.99 -6.48
CA MET A 184 19.32 -2.73 -6.56
C MET A 184 18.11 -1.81 -6.73
N ASP A 185 18.12 -0.67 -6.05
CA ASP A 185 16.95 0.21 -5.94
C ASP A 185 16.93 1.30 -7.04
N THR A 186 18.11 1.73 -7.53
CA THR A 186 18.19 2.74 -8.62
C THR A 186 17.50 2.24 -9.89
N GLY A 187 16.60 3.07 -10.46
CA GLY A 187 15.79 2.71 -11.63
C GLY A 187 14.54 1.89 -11.32
N HIS A 188 14.35 1.59 -10.06
CA HIS A 188 13.16 0.93 -9.50
C HIS A 188 12.49 1.83 -8.46
N LEU A 189 11.64 1.27 -7.63
CA LEU A 189 10.92 1.96 -6.55
C LEU A 189 10.01 3.10 -7.05
N ARG A 190 9.45 2.98 -8.26
CA ARG A 190 8.44 3.92 -8.77
C ARG A 190 7.14 3.72 -8.01
N VAL A 191 6.80 4.69 -7.18
CA VAL A 191 5.65 4.62 -6.27
C VAL A 191 4.80 5.88 -6.37
N THR A 192 3.49 5.69 -6.35
CA THR A 192 2.50 6.76 -6.19
C THR A 192 1.84 6.64 -4.83
N TYR A 193 1.79 7.74 -4.08
CA TYR A 193 1.03 7.88 -2.84
C TYR A 193 -0.05 8.94 -3.07
N HIS A 194 -1.34 8.59 -3.01
CA HIS A 194 -2.40 9.57 -3.16
C HIS A 194 -3.60 9.34 -2.25
N HIS A 195 -4.23 10.42 -1.83
CA HIS A 195 -5.42 10.40 -0.98
C HIS A 195 -5.24 9.60 0.33
N ASN A 196 -4.00 9.44 0.79
CA ASN A 196 -3.75 8.81 2.08
C ASN A 196 -3.89 9.81 3.22
N PHE A 197 -4.38 9.35 4.34
CA PHE A 197 -4.46 10.10 5.58
C PHE A 197 -3.36 9.66 6.55
N PHE A 198 -2.36 10.52 6.74
CA PHE A 198 -1.31 10.35 7.75
C PHE A 198 -1.75 11.05 9.04
N ASP A 199 -2.48 10.33 9.89
CA ASP A 199 -3.23 10.82 11.03
C ASP A 199 -2.43 10.68 12.33
N GLY A 200 -1.67 11.71 12.68
CA GLY A 200 -0.89 11.76 13.91
C GLY A 200 0.32 10.82 13.97
N THR A 201 0.70 10.21 12.86
CA THR A 201 1.95 9.43 12.75
C THR A 201 3.16 10.36 12.74
N GLN A 202 4.31 9.93 13.29
CA GLN A 202 5.43 10.85 13.50
C GLN A 202 6.28 11.03 12.24
N THR A 203 6.80 9.94 11.65
CA THR A 203 7.85 9.97 10.61
C THR A 203 7.57 9.07 9.42
N ARG A 204 8.27 9.31 8.28
CA ARG A 204 8.26 8.50 7.06
C ARG A 204 6.91 8.55 6.29
N HIS A 205 6.64 9.67 5.60
CA HIS A 205 5.37 9.83 4.87
C HIS A 205 5.50 10.23 3.38
N PRO A 206 6.27 9.57 2.53
CA PRO A 206 7.28 8.54 2.79
C PRO A 206 8.70 9.11 3.08
N ARG A 207 9.59 8.24 3.62
CA ARG A 207 11.04 8.45 3.61
C ARG A 207 11.65 7.70 2.44
N VAL A 208 12.21 8.43 1.48
CA VAL A 208 12.56 7.94 0.13
C VAL A 208 14.08 7.94 -0.09
N ARG A 209 14.62 6.84 -0.63
CA ARG A 209 16.01 6.71 -1.09
C ARG A 209 16.06 6.13 -2.50
N PHE A 210 16.92 6.66 -3.36
CA PHE A 210 17.24 6.19 -4.73
C PHE A 210 16.06 6.15 -5.72
N ALA A 211 14.84 6.25 -5.25
CA ALA A 211 13.62 6.10 -6.02
C ALA A 211 13.33 7.32 -6.90
N GLU A 212 13.04 7.12 -8.16
CA GLU A 212 12.55 8.14 -9.09
C GLU A 212 11.83 7.49 -10.27
N PRO A 213 10.71 8.07 -10.72
CA PRO A 213 9.94 9.11 -10.06
C PRO A 213 9.01 8.58 -8.96
N VAL A 214 8.97 9.30 -7.86
CA VAL A 214 7.98 9.10 -6.80
C VAL A 214 6.97 10.23 -6.86
N HIS A 215 5.69 9.91 -6.76
CA HIS A 215 4.60 10.88 -6.84
C HIS A 215 3.75 10.85 -5.57
N VAL A 216 3.66 11.99 -4.89
CA VAL A 216 2.91 12.19 -3.65
C VAL A 216 1.88 13.28 -3.88
N PHE A 217 0.60 12.93 -4.07
CA PHE A 217 -0.41 13.92 -4.40
C PHE A 217 -1.74 13.73 -3.66
N ASN A 218 -2.42 14.81 -3.37
CA ASN A 218 -3.71 14.85 -2.68
C ASN A 218 -3.76 14.05 -1.37
N ASN A 219 -2.64 13.89 -0.66
CA ASN A 219 -2.62 13.29 0.67
C ASN A 219 -2.90 14.35 1.74
N TYR A 220 -3.39 13.91 2.87
CA TYR A 220 -3.57 14.72 4.06
C TYR A 220 -2.61 14.29 5.17
N PHE A 221 -1.70 15.17 5.51
CA PHE A 221 -0.72 15.04 6.59
C PHE A 221 -1.21 15.87 7.77
N LYS A 222 -1.40 15.24 8.92
CA LYS A 222 -1.92 15.92 10.10
C LYS A 222 -1.17 15.52 11.37
N ASN A 223 -0.67 16.52 12.11
CA ASN A 223 0.04 16.33 13.37
C ASN A 223 1.26 15.42 13.24
N ASN A 224 2.10 15.64 12.22
CA ASN A 224 3.30 14.85 11.96
C ASN A 224 4.57 15.65 12.30
N GLU A 225 5.63 14.97 12.72
CA GLU A 225 6.95 15.57 12.89
C GLU A 225 7.48 16.04 11.54
N TYR A 226 7.52 15.12 10.54
CA TYR A 226 7.78 15.53 9.15
C TYR A 226 6.84 14.80 8.17
N GLY A 227 6.64 15.40 7.02
CA GLY A 227 5.90 14.81 5.91
C GLY A 227 6.80 13.95 5.02
N VAL A 228 7.18 14.44 3.84
CA VAL A 228 7.97 13.71 2.84
C VAL A 228 9.47 13.97 3.02
N ALA A 229 10.30 12.93 3.03
CA ALA A 229 11.76 13.07 3.01
C ALA A 229 12.36 12.42 1.76
N ALA A 230 12.98 13.23 0.90
CA ALA A 230 13.71 12.80 -0.30
C ALA A 230 15.21 12.77 -0.02
N LEU A 231 15.83 11.61 -0.09
CA LEU A 231 17.22 11.36 0.30
C LEU A 231 17.93 10.56 -0.79
N MET A 232 19.28 10.53 -0.74
CA MET A 232 20.11 9.63 -1.56
C MET A 232 19.77 9.71 -3.05
N ASP A 233 19.76 10.92 -3.60
CA ASP A 233 19.49 11.22 -5.02
C ASP A 233 18.09 10.74 -5.52
N SER A 234 17.14 10.49 -4.62
CA SER A 234 15.76 10.23 -5.01
C SER A 234 15.11 11.44 -5.69
N GLY A 235 14.08 11.22 -6.51
CA GLY A 235 13.30 12.28 -7.17
C GLY A 235 11.82 12.18 -6.83
N VAL A 236 11.29 13.16 -6.06
CA VAL A 236 9.93 13.16 -5.55
C VAL A 236 9.16 14.40 -5.99
N LEU A 237 8.01 14.20 -6.66
CA LEU A 237 7.04 15.26 -6.91
C LEU A 237 5.98 15.23 -5.81
N VAL A 238 5.77 16.37 -5.14
CA VAL A 238 4.81 16.56 -4.05
C VAL A 238 3.82 17.64 -4.46
N GLU A 239 2.57 17.28 -4.79
CA GLU A 239 1.61 18.26 -5.32
C GLU A 239 0.17 18.06 -4.81
N GLY A 240 -0.54 19.15 -4.61
CA GLY A 240 -1.94 19.13 -4.23
C GLY A 240 -2.22 18.57 -2.84
N ASN A 241 -1.23 18.40 -1.99
CA ASN A 241 -1.39 17.85 -0.64
C ASN A 241 -1.80 18.92 0.37
N VAL A 242 -2.27 18.46 1.52
CA VAL A 242 -2.51 19.32 2.70
C VAL A 242 -1.61 18.89 3.84
N PHE A 243 -0.86 19.84 4.39
CA PHE A 243 -0.05 19.68 5.59
C PHE A 243 -0.67 20.55 6.70
N GLU A 244 -1.24 19.92 7.71
CA GLU A 244 -1.83 20.60 8.87
C GLU A 244 -1.08 20.22 10.15
N ASN A 245 -0.49 21.23 10.80
CA ASN A 245 0.31 21.04 12.00
C ASN A 245 1.44 20.02 11.80
N VAL A 246 2.18 20.19 10.69
CA VAL A 246 3.38 19.39 10.34
C VAL A 246 4.61 20.25 10.53
N GLU A 247 5.53 19.84 11.40
CA GLU A 247 6.70 20.65 11.75
C GLU A 247 7.61 20.85 10.54
N HIS A 248 7.89 19.78 9.79
CA HIS A 248 8.70 19.79 8.57
C HIS A 248 7.92 19.15 7.41
N PRO A 249 7.20 19.93 6.59
CA PRO A 249 6.39 19.36 5.49
C PRO A 249 7.20 18.50 4.52
N THR A 250 8.42 18.94 4.18
CA THR A 250 9.33 18.18 3.32
C THR A 250 10.77 18.34 3.78
N HIS A 251 11.57 17.28 3.56
CA HIS A 251 13.02 17.28 3.73
C HIS A 251 13.71 16.86 2.43
N THR A 252 14.81 17.51 2.08
CA THR A 252 15.71 17.09 1.01
C THR A 252 16.98 16.43 1.52
N GLN A 253 17.21 16.48 2.84
CA GLN A 253 18.24 15.74 3.56
C GLN A 253 17.74 15.50 5.01
N TYR A 254 17.87 14.28 5.54
CA TYR A 254 17.40 13.96 6.88
C TYR A 254 18.10 12.75 7.49
N GLY A 255 18.40 12.86 8.79
CA GLY A 255 19.07 11.81 9.55
C GLY A 255 20.50 11.54 9.06
N ASP A 256 20.89 10.26 9.10
CA ASP A 256 22.25 9.83 8.77
C ASP A 256 22.50 9.60 7.27
N SER A 257 21.50 9.81 6.41
CA SER A 257 21.67 9.66 4.97
C SER A 257 22.60 10.78 4.44
N PRO A 258 23.77 10.43 3.83
CA PRO A 258 24.79 11.42 3.50
C PRO A 258 24.43 12.33 2.34
N ASP A 259 23.66 11.81 1.38
CA ASP A 259 23.34 12.55 0.15
C ASP A 259 21.91 13.09 0.20
N PRO A 260 21.67 14.34 -0.23
CA PRO A 260 20.31 14.85 -0.39
C PRO A 260 19.58 14.20 -1.56
N GLY A 261 18.25 14.28 -1.54
CA GLY A 261 17.41 13.97 -2.67
C GLY A 261 16.98 15.22 -3.45
N ARG A 262 16.18 15.00 -4.49
CA ARG A 262 15.52 16.05 -5.29
C ARG A 262 14.04 16.03 -4.99
N LEU A 263 13.45 17.19 -4.74
CA LEU A 263 12.04 17.33 -4.41
C LEU A 263 11.49 18.62 -5.03
N VAL A 264 10.43 18.47 -5.80
CA VAL A 264 9.65 19.56 -6.36
C VAL A 264 8.27 19.54 -5.71
N GLU A 265 7.81 20.72 -5.28
CA GLU A 265 6.48 20.88 -4.72
C GLU A 265 5.63 21.80 -5.59
N ARG A 266 4.29 21.54 -5.63
CA ARG A 266 3.32 22.36 -6.38
C ARG A 266 1.97 22.33 -5.68
N ASP A 267 1.32 23.47 -5.62
CA ASP A 267 -0.08 23.63 -5.22
C ASP A 267 -0.45 22.94 -3.88
N ASN A 268 0.51 22.78 -2.96
CA ASN A 268 0.24 22.23 -1.63
C ASN A 268 -0.33 23.31 -0.70
N LEU A 269 -1.13 22.90 0.28
CA LEU A 269 -1.70 23.78 1.30
C LEU A 269 -1.04 23.51 2.65
N TYR A 270 -0.48 24.55 3.27
CA TYR A 270 0.21 24.50 4.55
C TYR A 270 -0.64 25.23 5.63
N ILE A 271 -1.13 24.51 6.64
CA ILE A 271 -1.94 25.02 7.73
C ILE A 271 -1.16 24.85 9.03
N LYS A 272 -0.70 25.93 9.65
CA LYS A 272 0.13 25.90 10.87
C LYS A 272 1.31 24.94 10.77
N SER A 273 1.89 24.84 9.60
CA SER A 273 3.02 23.95 9.29
C SER A 273 4.29 24.76 9.01
N GLY A 274 5.42 24.09 9.06
CA GLY A 274 6.71 24.70 8.72
C GLY A 274 6.86 25.01 7.25
N THR A 275 8.04 25.48 6.87
CA THR A 275 8.40 25.78 5.47
C THR A 275 8.90 24.53 4.78
N PRO A 276 8.41 24.19 3.58
CA PRO A 276 8.89 23.04 2.83
C PRO A 276 10.32 23.26 2.32
N GLU A 277 11.12 22.20 2.32
CA GLU A 277 12.38 22.16 1.60
C GLU A 277 12.16 21.67 0.18
N VAL A 278 12.81 22.31 -0.79
CA VAL A 278 12.77 21.95 -2.21
C VAL A 278 14.18 21.92 -2.79
N ARG A 279 14.44 21.03 -3.76
CA ARG A 279 15.75 20.89 -4.38
C ARG A 279 15.67 20.26 -5.76
N GLY A 280 16.35 20.86 -6.73
CA GLY A 280 16.58 20.29 -8.06
C GLY A 280 15.31 20.17 -8.92
N SER A 281 15.33 19.19 -9.80
CA SER A 281 14.22 18.83 -10.69
C SER A 281 13.96 17.33 -10.63
N VAL A 282 12.76 16.90 -11.01
CA VAL A 282 12.33 15.50 -10.95
C VAL A 282 11.69 15.07 -12.28
N VAL A 283 11.63 13.78 -12.53
CA VAL A 283 10.92 13.22 -13.67
C VAL A 283 9.41 13.38 -13.46
N GLU A 284 8.72 13.87 -14.48
CA GLU A 284 7.28 14.15 -14.44
C GLU A 284 6.45 12.87 -14.55
N PRO A 285 5.65 12.49 -13.53
CA PRO A 285 4.79 11.30 -13.59
C PRO A 285 3.72 11.36 -14.68
N ARG A 286 3.28 12.56 -15.08
CA ARG A 286 2.29 12.76 -16.17
C ARG A 286 2.73 12.18 -17.51
N THR A 287 4.00 11.91 -17.71
CA THR A 287 4.51 11.24 -18.92
C THR A 287 4.20 9.75 -18.92
N ALA A 288 3.89 9.15 -17.78
CA ALA A 288 3.66 7.73 -17.62
C ALA A 288 2.17 7.36 -17.42
N TYR A 289 1.40 8.18 -16.71
CA TYR A 289 -0.01 7.92 -16.45
C TYR A 289 -0.82 9.22 -16.28
N HIS A 290 -2.13 9.13 -16.52
CA HIS A 290 -3.06 10.23 -16.32
C HIS A 290 -3.56 10.24 -14.87
N TYR A 291 -3.71 11.46 -14.31
CA TYR A 291 -4.32 11.70 -13.01
C TYR A 291 -4.96 13.08 -12.97
N THR A 292 -5.86 13.27 -12.05
CA THR A 292 -6.51 14.55 -11.77
C THR A 292 -6.22 14.95 -10.34
N LEU A 293 -5.91 16.21 -10.11
CA LEU A 293 -5.73 16.75 -8.76
C LEU A 293 -7.07 17.29 -8.24
N ASP A 294 -7.41 16.90 -7.03
CA ASP A 294 -8.39 17.60 -6.23
C ASP A 294 -7.81 18.94 -5.76
N ARG A 295 -8.66 19.92 -5.55
CA ARG A 295 -8.20 21.18 -4.97
C ARG A 295 -7.73 20.92 -3.53
N PRO A 296 -6.56 21.43 -3.12
CA PRO A 296 -6.02 21.19 -1.76
C PRO A 296 -7.04 21.56 -0.64
N ALA A 297 -7.83 22.61 -0.84
CA ALA A 297 -8.87 23.00 0.12
C ALA A 297 -9.95 21.91 0.34
N ASP A 298 -10.18 21.02 -0.62
CA ASP A 298 -11.12 19.91 -0.49
C ASP A 298 -10.47 18.66 0.12
N VAL A 299 -9.16 18.47 -0.06
CA VAL A 299 -8.41 17.28 0.40
C VAL A 299 -8.57 17.06 1.92
N ALA A 300 -8.46 18.11 2.73
CA ALA A 300 -8.64 18.01 4.19
C ALA A 300 -10.04 17.56 4.62
N ARG A 301 -11.02 17.65 3.74
CA ARG A 301 -12.40 17.19 3.99
C ARG A 301 -12.63 15.78 3.43
N ILE A 302 -12.24 15.54 2.16
CA ILE A 302 -12.56 14.28 1.48
C ILE A 302 -11.68 13.11 1.96
N VAL A 303 -10.39 13.36 2.21
CA VAL A 303 -9.46 12.29 2.57
C VAL A 303 -9.79 11.65 3.93
N PRO A 304 -10.07 12.39 5.03
CA PRO A 304 -10.45 11.75 6.28
C PRO A 304 -11.79 11.00 6.23
N GLN A 305 -12.65 11.33 5.26
CA GLN A 305 -13.94 10.65 5.06
C GLN A 305 -13.81 9.38 4.23
N GLY A 306 -12.87 9.36 3.27
CA GLY A 306 -12.69 8.27 2.32
C GLY A 306 -11.55 7.31 2.65
N ALA A 307 -10.50 7.76 3.34
CA ALA A 307 -9.34 6.95 3.64
C ALA A 307 -9.59 5.92 4.75
N GLY A 308 -8.98 4.75 4.60
CA GLY A 308 -9.15 3.61 5.49
C GLY A 308 -10.25 2.67 5.03
N VAL A 309 -10.61 1.74 5.89
CA VAL A 309 -11.65 0.74 5.61
C VAL A 309 -13.01 1.41 5.43
N ALA A 310 -13.72 1.06 4.38
CA ALA A 310 -15.08 1.55 4.14
C ALA A 310 -16.00 1.17 5.31
N ARG A 311 -16.68 2.17 5.85
CA ARG A 311 -17.59 2.04 7.01
C ARG A 311 -19.00 1.72 6.58
#